data_66282b3a2b2ef671429db88ba965973f
#
_entry.id   66282b3a2b2ef671429db88ba965973f
#
_cell.length_a   1.000
_cell.length_b   1.000
_cell.length_c   1.000
_cell.angle_alpha   90.00
_cell.angle_beta   90.00
_cell.angle_gamma   90.00
#
_symmetry.space_group_name_H-M   'P 1'
#
loop_
_entity.id
_entity.type
_entity.pdbx_description
1 polymer ?
#
loop_
_entity_poly.entity_id
_entity_poly.type
_entity_poly.pdbx_seq_one_letter_code
_entity_poly.pdbx_strand_id
1 'polypeptide(L)'
;MVIDTSALIAILLGEPEADALAHAVADEPKRMLSAFSALEAYIVITAKKGESGGRELDLLVHRCQVETIGLNADQSEVARKAWLAYGKGRHPAGLNIGDCCSYALAKYSGEPLLFVGEDFARTDVQVMDY
;
A
#
# COMPACT_ATOMS: atom_id res chain seq x y z
N MET A 1 3.33 -9.22 5.15
CA MET A 1 2.51 -8.53 4.14
C MET A 1 3.06 -7.16 3.79
N VAL A 2 2.77 -6.66 2.62
CA VAL A 2 2.96 -5.27 2.22
C VAL A 2 1.62 -4.56 2.29
N ILE A 3 1.59 -3.34 2.80
CA ILE A 3 0.37 -2.54 2.96
C ILE A 3 0.38 -1.43 1.90
N ASP A 4 -0.68 -1.36 1.08
CA ASP A 4 -0.82 -0.27 0.12
C ASP A 4 -1.43 0.98 0.78
N THR A 5 -1.19 2.14 0.18
CA THR A 5 -1.80 3.42 0.59
C THR A 5 -3.31 3.30 0.76
N SER A 6 -4.00 2.61 -0.15
CA SER A 6 -5.46 2.45 -0.12
C SER A 6 -5.96 1.82 1.18
N ALA A 7 -5.25 0.80 1.69
CA ALA A 7 -5.61 0.14 2.95
C ALA A 7 -5.41 1.07 4.16
N LEU A 8 -4.29 1.81 4.20
CA LEU A 8 -4.03 2.77 5.28
C LEU A 8 -5.09 3.87 5.32
N ILE A 9 -5.41 4.43 4.16
CA ILE A 9 -6.42 5.51 4.06
C ILE A 9 -7.79 4.99 4.46
N ALA A 10 -8.19 3.78 4.04
CA ALA A 10 -9.47 3.19 4.43
C ALA A 10 -9.57 3.02 5.95
N ILE A 11 -8.50 2.57 6.61
CA ILE A 11 -8.44 2.45 8.08
C ILE A 11 -8.58 3.84 8.72
N LEU A 12 -7.81 4.82 8.28
CA LEU A 12 -7.77 6.16 8.87
C LEU A 12 -9.07 6.94 8.68
N LEU A 13 -9.78 6.71 7.58
CA LEU A 13 -11.07 7.35 7.31
C LEU A 13 -12.27 6.58 7.86
N GLY A 14 -12.07 5.40 8.45
CA GLY A 14 -13.15 4.58 8.96
C GLY A 14 -14.11 4.10 7.88
N GLU A 15 -13.58 3.74 6.71
CA GLU A 15 -14.37 3.18 5.61
C GLU A 15 -14.97 1.82 6.00
N PRO A 16 -15.95 1.29 5.25
CA PRO A 16 -16.63 0.03 5.63
C PRO A 16 -15.68 -1.14 5.89
N GLU A 17 -14.55 -1.21 5.18
CA GLU A 17 -13.54 -2.27 5.30
C GLU A 17 -12.54 -2.05 6.45
N ALA A 18 -12.58 -0.89 7.13
CA ALA A 18 -11.54 -0.47 8.07
C ALA A 18 -11.25 -1.49 9.17
N ASP A 19 -12.29 -2.05 9.78
CA ASP A 19 -12.13 -3.03 10.87
C ASP A 19 -11.49 -4.32 10.37
N ALA A 20 -11.92 -4.84 9.23
CA ALA A 20 -11.36 -6.05 8.63
C ALA A 20 -9.89 -5.85 8.24
N LEU A 21 -9.56 -4.70 7.65
CA LEU A 21 -8.18 -4.32 7.30
C LEU A 21 -7.30 -4.21 8.56
N ALA A 22 -7.80 -3.55 9.61
CA ALA A 22 -7.07 -3.40 10.87
C ALA A 22 -6.78 -4.76 11.53
N HIS A 23 -7.74 -5.69 11.51
CA HIS A 23 -7.53 -7.05 11.99
C HIS A 23 -6.48 -7.79 11.16
N ALA A 24 -6.54 -7.71 9.83
CA ALA A 24 -5.55 -8.33 8.96
C ALA A 24 -4.13 -7.81 9.26
N VAL A 25 -3.99 -6.49 9.47
CA VAL A 25 -2.70 -5.89 9.85
C VAL A 25 -2.24 -6.39 11.21
N ALA A 26 -3.15 -6.47 12.20
CA ALA A 26 -2.81 -6.91 13.56
C ALA A 26 -2.36 -8.37 13.61
N ASP A 27 -2.95 -9.23 12.80
CA ASP A 27 -2.69 -10.67 12.80
C ASP A 27 -1.38 -11.06 12.11
N GLU A 28 -0.85 -10.19 11.23
CA GLU A 28 0.36 -10.48 10.48
C GLU A 28 1.63 -10.19 11.31
N PRO A 29 2.60 -11.13 11.35
CA PRO A 29 3.83 -10.91 12.08
C PRO A 29 4.79 -9.95 11.39
N LYS A 30 4.71 -9.83 10.05
CA LYS A 30 5.58 -8.98 9.24
C LYS A 30 4.75 -7.99 8.44
N ARG A 31 4.98 -6.71 8.69
CA ARG A 31 4.21 -5.61 8.10
C ARG A 31 5.16 -4.60 7.47
N MET A 32 5.06 -4.41 6.17
CA MET A 32 5.92 -3.54 5.40
C MET A 32 5.12 -2.49 4.64
N LEU A 33 5.73 -1.34 4.45
CA LEU A 33 5.16 -0.22 3.72
C LEU A 33 6.26 0.38 2.85
N SER A 34 5.99 0.57 1.56
CA SER A 34 6.91 1.31 0.69
C SER A 34 7.07 2.74 1.19
N ALA A 35 8.30 3.26 1.16
CA ALA A 35 8.55 4.67 1.51
C ALA A 35 7.75 5.61 0.59
N PHE A 36 7.53 5.25 -0.66
CA PHE A 36 6.65 6.00 -1.55
C PHE A 36 5.21 6.02 -1.03
N SER A 37 4.68 4.86 -0.65
CA SER A 37 3.32 4.74 -0.09
C SER A 37 3.17 5.47 1.24
N ALA A 38 4.21 5.49 2.08
CA ALA A 38 4.23 6.27 3.31
C ALA A 38 4.06 7.77 3.03
N LEU A 39 4.79 8.29 2.05
CA LEU A 39 4.67 9.69 1.62
C LEU A 39 3.30 9.97 1.01
N GLU A 40 2.85 9.12 0.12
CA GLU A 40 1.54 9.26 -0.53
C GLU A 40 0.40 9.26 0.49
N ALA A 41 0.40 8.32 1.44
CA ALA A 41 -0.60 8.25 2.51
C ALA A 41 -0.59 9.53 3.36
N TYR A 42 0.59 10.05 3.70
CA TYR A 42 0.72 11.29 4.45
C TYR A 42 0.09 12.47 3.70
N ILE A 43 0.40 12.60 2.41
CA ILE A 43 -0.16 13.68 1.57
C ILE A 43 -1.68 13.56 1.50
N VAL A 44 -2.21 12.37 1.23
CA VAL A 44 -3.66 12.14 1.08
C VAL A 44 -4.39 12.43 2.39
N ILE A 45 -3.93 11.88 3.51
CA ILE A 45 -4.64 12.04 4.78
C ILE A 45 -4.54 13.48 5.31
N THR A 46 -3.41 14.14 5.11
CA THR A 46 -3.23 15.54 5.49
C THR A 46 -4.12 16.46 4.67
N ALA A 47 -4.26 16.21 3.37
CA ALA A 47 -5.17 16.96 2.51
C ALA A 47 -6.64 16.82 2.95
N LYS A 48 -7.01 15.66 3.46
CA LYS A 48 -8.40 15.37 3.89
C LYS A 48 -8.69 15.82 5.33
N LYS A 49 -7.75 15.64 6.25
CA LYS A 49 -7.97 15.80 7.71
C LYS A 49 -6.98 16.78 8.38
N GLY A 50 -6.14 17.46 7.60
CA GLY A 50 -5.13 18.36 8.13
C GLY A 50 -4.01 17.64 8.89
N GLU A 51 -3.25 18.39 9.67
CA GLU A 51 -2.10 17.87 10.43
C GLU A 51 -2.49 16.74 11.40
N SER A 52 -3.71 16.77 11.94
CA SER A 52 -4.20 15.69 12.81
C SER A 52 -4.26 14.34 12.09
N GLY A 53 -4.61 14.35 10.81
CA GLY A 53 -4.61 13.14 9.97
C GLY A 53 -3.20 12.58 9.81
N GLY A 54 -2.20 13.44 9.58
CA GLY A 54 -0.80 13.03 9.52
C GLY A 54 -0.32 12.40 10.83
N ARG A 55 -0.69 12.98 11.97
CA ARG A 55 -0.38 12.39 13.29
C ARG A 55 -1.06 11.03 13.51
N GLU A 56 -2.30 10.87 13.08
CA GLU A 56 -3.01 9.58 13.15
C GLU A 56 -2.30 8.51 12.31
N LEU A 57 -1.82 8.87 11.13
CA LEU A 57 -1.03 7.97 10.28
C LEU A 57 0.25 7.54 10.98
N ASP A 58 1.01 8.47 11.53
CA ASP A 58 2.25 8.17 12.24
C ASP A 58 2.01 7.24 13.44
N LEU A 59 0.93 7.49 14.18
CA LEU A 59 0.53 6.62 15.30
C LEU A 59 0.14 5.22 14.83
N LEU A 60 -0.59 5.10 13.74
CA LEU A 60 -0.98 3.81 13.17
C LEU A 60 0.25 2.99 12.77
N VAL A 61 1.16 3.60 12.00
CA VAL A 61 2.40 2.96 11.55
C VAL A 61 3.24 2.52 12.74
N HIS A 62 3.37 3.38 13.77
CA HIS A 62 4.15 3.08 14.97
C HIS A 62 3.51 1.95 15.80
N ARG A 63 2.21 2.05 16.11
CA ARG A 63 1.50 1.06 16.94
C ARG A 63 1.45 -0.31 16.29
N CYS A 64 1.27 -0.35 14.98
CA CYS A 64 1.26 -1.61 14.22
C CYS A 64 2.67 -2.10 13.88
N GLN A 65 3.70 -1.40 14.31
CA GLN A 65 5.10 -1.76 14.04
C GLN A 65 5.34 -2.03 12.54
N VAL A 66 4.80 -1.17 11.69
CA VAL A 66 4.98 -1.26 10.24
C VAL A 66 6.37 -0.76 9.88
N GLU A 67 7.14 -1.59 9.19
CA GLU A 67 8.48 -1.22 8.71
C GLU A 67 8.36 -0.49 7.37
N THR A 68 8.86 0.74 7.31
CA THR A 68 8.95 1.50 6.06
C THR A 68 10.21 1.11 5.30
N ILE A 69 10.04 0.63 4.08
CA ILE A 69 11.12 0.12 3.23
C ILE A 69 11.40 1.10 2.11
N GLY A 70 12.66 1.53 1.99
CA GLY A 70 13.09 2.41 0.90
C GLY A 70 12.94 1.77 -0.48
N LEU A 71 12.63 2.58 -1.48
CA LEU A 71 12.61 2.16 -2.88
C LEU A 71 14.04 2.07 -3.38
N ASN A 72 14.55 0.86 -3.55
CA ASN A 72 15.89 0.63 -4.10
C ASN A 72 15.88 0.40 -5.62
N ALA A 73 17.06 0.24 -6.21
CA ALA A 73 17.20 0.06 -7.66
C ALA A 73 16.48 -1.20 -8.16
N ASP A 74 16.55 -2.31 -7.41
CA ASP A 74 15.88 -3.56 -7.79
C ASP A 74 14.36 -3.42 -7.78
N GLN A 75 13.80 -2.78 -6.76
CA GLN A 75 12.38 -2.48 -6.69
C GLN A 75 11.95 -1.55 -7.83
N SER A 76 12.76 -0.56 -8.16
CA SER A 76 12.50 0.36 -9.29
C SER A 76 12.39 -0.41 -10.61
N GLU A 77 13.25 -1.38 -10.85
CA GLU A 77 13.15 -2.23 -12.05
C GLU A 77 11.87 -3.06 -12.07
N VAL A 78 11.46 -3.63 -10.94
CA VAL A 78 10.19 -4.36 -10.83
C VAL A 78 9.01 -3.42 -11.08
N ALA A 79 9.03 -2.21 -10.52
CA ALA A 79 7.98 -1.20 -10.71
C ALA A 79 7.86 -0.78 -12.18
N ARG A 80 8.97 -0.61 -12.90
CA ARG A 80 8.97 -0.31 -14.35
C ARG A 80 8.28 -1.42 -15.14
N LYS A 81 8.59 -2.68 -14.85
CA LYS A 81 7.95 -3.83 -15.50
C LYS A 81 6.45 -3.90 -15.16
N ALA A 82 6.09 -3.61 -13.93
CA ALA A 82 4.68 -3.55 -13.51
C ALA A 82 3.91 -2.49 -14.31
N TRP A 83 4.48 -1.30 -14.50
CA TRP A 83 3.84 -0.25 -15.30
C TRP A 83 3.69 -0.66 -16.76
N LEU A 84 4.70 -1.27 -17.36
CA LEU A 84 4.61 -1.76 -18.74
C LEU A 84 3.50 -2.80 -18.90
N ALA A 85 3.33 -3.70 -17.94
CA ALA A 85 2.34 -4.79 -17.99
C ALA A 85 0.94 -4.34 -17.57
N TYR A 86 0.80 -3.49 -16.54
CA TYR A 86 -0.45 -3.21 -15.85
C TYR A 86 -0.76 -1.72 -15.69
N GLY A 87 0.06 -0.84 -16.25
CA GLY A 87 -0.03 0.60 -16.02
C GLY A 87 -1.29 1.25 -16.58
N LYS A 88 -1.67 2.39 -15.99
CA LYS A 88 -2.77 3.21 -16.42
C LYS A 88 -2.60 3.64 -17.87
N GLY A 89 -3.65 3.44 -18.68
CA GLY A 89 -3.62 3.70 -20.13
C GLY A 89 -3.03 2.55 -20.96
N ARG A 90 -2.57 1.47 -20.31
CA ARG A 90 -1.94 0.30 -20.96
C ARG A 90 -2.69 -1.00 -20.68
N HIS A 91 -3.30 -1.13 -19.49
CA HIS A 91 -3.96 -2.35 -19.03
C HIS A 91 -5.17 -1.97 -18.15
N PRO A 92 -6.23 -2.81 -18.10
CA PRO A 92 -7.41 -2.55 -17.26
C PRO A 92 -7.13 -2.40 -15.76
N ALA A 93 -6.04 -3.00 -15.24
CA ALA A 93 -5.61 -2.79 -13.86
C ALA A 93 -5.32 -1.31 -13.55
N GLY A 94 -4.79 -0.57 -14.53
CA GLY A 94 -4.64 0.87 -14.45
C GLY A 94 -3.70 1.36 -13.34
N LEU A 95 -2.60 0.63 -13.08
CA LEU A 95 -1.67 0.98 -12.01
C LEU A 95 -1.04 2.34 -12.23
N ASN A 96 -1.10 3.20 -11.21
CA ASN A 96 -0.35 4.45 -11.16
C ASN A 96 1.04 4.23 -10.54
N ILE A 97 1.84 5.30 -10.38
CA ILE A 97 3.19 5.19 -9.83
C ILE A 97 3.19 4.62 -8.40
N GLY A 98 2.26 5.03 -7.54
CA GLY A 98 2.14 4.52 -6.17
C GLY A 98 1.82 3.04 -6.15
N ASP A 99 0.87 2.61 -6.98
CA ASP A 99 0.51 1.21 -7.14
C ASP A 99 1.71 0.37 -7.60
N CYS A 100 2.47 0.87 -8.57
CA CYS A 100 3.67 0.19 -9.04
C CYS A 100 4.72 0.03 -7.92
N CYS A 101 4.85 1.00 -7.02
CA CYS A 101 5.77 0.90 -5.89
C CYS A 101 5.31 -0.13 -4.85
N SER A 102 4.02 -0.18 -4.53
CA SER A 102 3.44 -1.22 -3.64
C SER A 102 3.61 -2.62 -4.25
N TYR A 103 3.26 -2.76 -5.53
CA TYR A 103 3.46 -4.00 -6.28
C TYR A 103 4.93 -4.44 -6.25
N ALA A 104 5.84 -3.52 -6.52
CA ALA A 104 7.28 -3.82 -6.56
C ALA A 104 7.80 -4.32 -5.21
N LEU A 105 7.39 -3.70 -4.10
CA LEU A 105 7.78 -4.16 -2.78
C LEU A 105 7.23 -5.55 -2.48
N ALA A 106 5.97 -5.83 -2.83
CA ALA A 106 5.36 -7.13 -2.65
C ALA A 106 6.12 -8.22 -3.43
N LYS A 107 6.42 -7.99 -4.70
CA LYS A 107 7.18 -8.94 -5.53
C LYS A 107 8.63 -9.10 -5.06
N TYR A 108 9.30 -8.01 -4.72
CA TYR A 108 10.68 -8.01 -4.24
C TYR A 108 10.84 -8.77 -2.92
N SER A 109 9.89 -8.59 -2.00
CA SER A 109 9.92 -9.23 -0.68
C SER A 109 9.32 -10.64 -0.66
N GLY A 110 8.56 -11.02 -1.71
CA GLY A 110 7.83 -12.29 -1.75
C GLY A 110 6.62 -12.32 -0.81
N GLU A 111 6.09 -11.15 -0.44
CA GLU A 111 4.99 -11.01 0.51
C GLU A 111 3.67 -10.66 -0.20
N PRO A 112 2.52 -11.06 0.38
CA PRO A 112 1.23 -10.64 -0.17
C PRO A 112 0.98 -9.15 0.05
N LEU A 113 0.11 -8.58 -0.79
CA LEU A 113 -0.26 -7.17 -0.78
C LEU A 113 -1.67 -6.99 -0.22
N LEU A 114 -1.80 -6.12 0.79
CA LEU A 114 -3.08 -5.68 1.36
C LEU A 114 -3.50 -4.36 0.72
N PHE A 115 -4.67 -4.33 0.11
CA PHE A 115 -5.19 -3.16 -0.61
C PHE A 115 -6.71 -3.13 -0.62
N VAL A 116 -7.27 -1.97 -0.98
CA VAL A 116 -8.70 -1.78 -1.25
C VAL A 116 -8.87 -1.42 -2.72
N GLY A 117 -9.89 -1.98 -3.36
CA GLY A 117 -10.20 -1.74 -4.77
C GLY A 117 -9.87 -2.92 -5.68
N GLU A 118 -10.04 -2.70 -6.98
CA GLU A 118 -9.94 -3.76 -8.00
C GLU A 118 -8.62 -3.77 -8.78
N ASP A 119 -7.79 -2.74 -8.63
CA ASP A 119 -6.64 -2.53 -9.50
C ASP A 119 -5.63 -3.68 -9.41
N PHE A 120 -5.20 -4.02 -8.21
CA PHE A 120 -4.24 -5.11 -8.01
C PHE A 120 -4.82 -6.50 -8.25
N ALA A 121 -6.14 -6.67 -8.10
CA ALA A 121 -6.81 -7.95 -8.36
C ALA A 121 -6.67 -8.41 -9.81
N ARG A 122 -6.37 -7.47 -10.72
CA ARG A 122 -6.15 -7.74 -12.15
C ARG A 122 -4.68 -7.96 -12.51
N THR A 123 -3.83 -8.09 -11.52
CA THR A 123 -2.40 -8.34 -11.69
C THR A 123 -2.03 -9.72 -11.15
N ASP A 124 -0.75 -10.08 -11.24
CA ASP A 124 -0.22 -11.34 -10.71
C ASP A 124 0.32 -11.22 -9.28
N VAL A 125 0.05 -10.11 -8.59
CA VAL A 125 0.48 -9.95 -7.20
C VAL A 125 -0.28 -10.92 -6.29
N GLN A 126 0.41 -11.47 -5.30
CA GLN A 126 -0.27 -12.27 -4.27
C GLN A 126 -1.13 -11.34 -3.41
N VAL A 127 -2.42 -11.66 -3.31
CA VAL A 127 -3.39 -10.86 -2.55
C VAL A 127 -3.43 -11.31 -1.10
N MET A 128 -3.48 -10.34 -0.18
CA MET A 128 -3.76 -10.58 1.23
C MET A 128 -5.27 -10.49 1.45
N ASP A 129 -5.86 -11.57 1.95
CA ASP A 129 -7.29 -11.59 2.28
C ASP A 129 -7.57 -10.83 3.59
N TYR A 130 -8.76 -10.24 3.66
CA TYR A 130 -9.22 -9.54 4.87
C TYR A 130 -10.74 -9.57 5.02
#